data_6fe88a461831b2121f783d4037512b88
#
_entry.id   6fe88a461831b2121f783d4037512b88
#
_cell.length_a   1.000
_cell.length_b   1.000
_cell.length_c   1.000
_cell.angle_alpha   90.00
_cell.angle_beta   90.00
_cell.angle_gamma   90.00
#
_symmetry.space_group_name_H-M   'P 1'
#
loop_
_entity.id
_entity.type
_entity.pdbx_description
1 polymer ?
#
loop_
_entity_poly.entity_id
_entity_poly.type
_entity_poly.pdbx_seq_one_letter_code
_entity_poly.pdbx_strand_id
1 'polypeptide(L)'
;MKKRILSLVLAFCLALSLAPAAFAANIVDSGTCGADADGSNIAWTLDADGNLTVTGAGLLQKKAFQNRKDIVTVKFVCTDDRDVMSINILDYAFAGCTNLRSIDFGSRDARDLHAHAFEGCTSLTDIHFGSSFGYISAYAFRGCTSLRQVTFPYTVFQVSKYAFADCTALTEVTFEPDPDGMGGLSTLGSHAFAGCTSLRAVNVPERLNRIDSYAFSGCSSLEWLPIEQFDVLEAHSFAGWTGLKSAVLSPQLKSLPDSLFDGCTGLQRVTVQNNVTSIGTGVFTGCTALTDVYYTGAQAQWDQIRTPKGEDVLGSAELHCNAAAHTFAGDWVETTPATCTNDGVLTRICTDPGCGRTQTRIVPSLGHDWDDGVTRIEPDGLLAGVVVYTCGRCALTAIELTAPEIWAYQHFTDLDPESWSYEGIQYCVATGLMSGVGGTTFLPGGVTTRAQLVQILYNLEGEPAVTGSTPFTDLTADWYQDAVTWAYQNHIVSGTSATTFAPDLVVTREQIAVVLVDFLMNVYGLERTWIPAALDVYPDGPDVSDWAQAGMSDALSLKLISGATNGESPVRHLNPRAGATRAEVATILENMCSGVLGIG
;
A
#
# COMPACT_ATOMS: atom_id res chain seq x y z
N MET A 1 -3.69 -52.75 -16.09
CA MET A 1 -4.22 -51.49 -15.50
C MET A 1 -4.30 -51.52 -13.97
N LYS A 2 -4.66 -52.59 -13.28
CA LYS A 2 -4.75 -52.63 -11.79
C LYS A 2 -3.39 -52.56 -11.04
N LYS A 3 -2.25 -52.85 -11.65
CA LYS A 3 -0.93 -52.74 -10.99
C LYS A 3 -0.30 -51.35 -11.05
N ARG A 4 -0.79 -50.45 -11.91
CA ARG A 4 -0.30 -49.04 -11.96
C ARG A 4 -1.04 -48.11 -10.97
N ILE A 5 -2.27 -48.42 -10.62
CA ILE A 5 -3.07 -47.66 -9.64
C ILE A 5 -2.57 -47.92 -8.21
N LEU A 6 -2.11 -49.16 -7.93
CA LEU A 6 -1.58 -49.48 -6.60
C LEU A 6 -0.19 -48.87 -6.35
N SER A 7 0.60 -48.65 -7.39
CA SER A 7 1.92 -48.01 -7.31
C SER A 7 1.81 -46.48 -7.14
N LEU A 8 0.78 -45.85 -7.69
CA LEU A 8 0.51 -44.39 -7.52
C LEU A 8 -0.05 -44.07 -6.13
N VAL A 9 -0.91 -44.93 -5.58
CA VAL A 9 -1.43 -44.75 -4.21
C VAL A 9 -0.33 -44.98 -3.17
N LEU A 10 0.58 -45.97 -3.40
CA LEU A 10 1.73 -46.13 -2.51
C LEU A 10 2.78 -45.03 -2.66
N ALA A 11 2.95 -44.42 -3.84
CA ALA A 11 3.84 -43.28 -4.03
C ALA A 11 3.28 -42.02 -3.38
N PHE A 12 1.96 -41.84 -3.39
CA PHE A 12 1.28 -40.72 -2.74
C PHE A 12 1.29 -40.85 -1.20
N CYS A 13 1.08 -42.05 -0.66
CA CYS A 13 1.23 -42.31 0.78
C CYS A 13 2.70 -42.27 1.24
N LEU A 14 3.68 -42.60 0.38
CA LEU A 14 5.10 -42.49 0.69
C LEU A 14 5.64 -41.07 0.53
N ALA A 15 5.03 -40.21 -0.31
CA ALA A 15 5.35 -38.79 -0.40
C ALA A 15 4.84 -38.02 0.81
N LEU A 16 3.72 -38.44 1.42
CA LEU A 16 3.23 -37.90 2.71
C LEU A 16 4.04 -38.39 3.91
N SER A 17 4.77 -39.54 3.78
CA SER A 17 5.63 -40.07 4.86
C SER A 17 7.09 -39.65 4.75
N LEU A 18 7.48 -38.90 3.70
CA LEU A 18 8.83 -38.34 3.49
C LEU A 18 8.86 -36.81 3.46
N ALA A 19 7.75 -36.13 3.79
CA ALA A 19 7.82 -34.74 4.20
C ALA A 19 8.68 -34.70 5.47
N PRO A 20 9.77 -33.91 5.51
CA PRO A 20 10.58 -33.82 6.71
C PRO A 20 9.68 -33.41 7.88
N ALA A 21 9.84 -34.09 9.02
CA ALA A 21 9.03 -33.88 10.21
C ALA A 21 9.02 -32.42 10.73
N ALA A 22 9.88 -31.56 10.20
CA ALA A 22 9.91 -30.12 10.46
C ALA A 22 8.70 -29.36 9.85
N PHE A 23 8.15 -29.78 8.69
CA PHE A 23 6.98 -29.11 8.10
C PHE A 23 5.65 -29.52 8.75
N ALA A 24 5.58 -30.66 9.41
CA ALA A 24 4.36 -31.11 10.10
C ALA A 24 4.24 -30.52 11.52
N ALA A 25 5.31 -29.93 12.06
CA ALA A 25 5.34 -29.43 13.44
C ALA A 25 4.76 -28.01 13.60
N ASN A 26 4.55 -27.26 12.51
CA ASN A 26 4.07 -25.86 12.56
C ASN A 26 2.59 -25.69 12.18
N ILE A 27 1.86 -26.73 11.80
CA ILE A 27 0.41 -26.64 11.54
C ILE A 27 -0.31 -26.57 12.88
N VAL A 28 -0.98 -25.43 13.11
CA VAL A 28 -1.73 -25.18 14.37
C VAL A 28 -3.22 -25.46 14.19
N ASP A 29 -3.74 -25.37 12.95
CA ASP A 29 -5.15 -25.62 12.65
C ASP A 29 -5.31 -26.19 11.23
N SER A 30 -6.34 -27.01 11.02
CA SER A 30 -6.62 -27.59 9.69
C SER A 30 -8.05 -28.07 9.60
N GLY A 31 -8.57 -28.19 8.37
CA GLY A 31 -9.94 -28.66 8.18
C GLY A 31 -10.32 -28.77 6.72
N THR A 32 -11.63 -28.90 6.48
CA THR A 32 -12.22 -28.87 5.15
C THR A 32 -13.23 -27.74 5.06
N CYS A 33 -13.37 -27.14 3.89
CA CYS A 33 -14.26 -25.97 3.68
C CYS A 33 -14.83 -25.91 2.27
N GLY A 34 -14.89 -27.04 1.57
CA GLY A 34 -15.57 -27.14 0.28
C GLY A 34 -17.10 -27.05 0.42
N ALA A 35 -17.78 -26.63 -0.63
CA ALA A 35 -19.24 -26.52 -0.66
C ALA A 35 -19.96 -27.84 -1.01
N ASP A 36 -19.25 -28.91 -1.28
CA ASP A 36 -19.83 -30.24 -1.47
C ASP A 36 -20.43 -30.78 -0.17
N ALA A 37 -21.26 -31.80 -0.25
CA ALA A 37 -22.09 -32.26 0.87
C ALA A 37 -21.30 -32.61 2.15
N ASP A 38 -20.05 -33.05 2.00
CA ASP A 38 -19.14 -33.39 3.11
C ASP A 38 -18.00 -32.38 3.31
N GLY A 39 -17.93 -31.34 2.46
CA GLY A 39 -16.87 -30.30 2.50
C GLY A 39 -15.48 -30.76 2.08
N SER A 40 -15.31 -32.03 1.67
CA SER A 40 -14.01 -32.66 1.50
C SER A 40 -13.27 -32.25 0.22
N ASN A 41 -13.95 -31.59 -0.73
CA ASN A 41 -13.38 -31.16 -2.00
C ASN A 41 -12.35 -30.01 -1.84
N ILE A 42 -12.35 -29.30 -0.73
CA ILE A 42 -11.36 -28.27 -0.38
C ILE A 42 -10.89 -28.48 1.06
N ALA A 43 -9.60 -28.71 1.22
CA ALA A 43 -8.91 -28.78 2.51
C ALA A 43 -8.10 -27.51 2.75
N TRP A 44 -7.81 -27.24 4.01
CA TRP A 44 -6.94 -26.11 4.38
C TRP A 44 -6.06 -26.46 5.57
N THR A 45 -4.92 -25.81 5.64
CA THR A 45 -3.99 -25.85 6.77
C THR A 45 -3.57 -24.43 7.12
N LEU A 46 -3.46 -24.16 8.42
CA LEU A 46 -2.94 -22.91 8.96
C LEU A 46 -1.72 -23.23 9.80
N ASP A 47 -0.62 -22.56 9.54
CA ASP A 47 0.59 -22.68 10.37
C ASP A 47 0.61 -21.65 11.51
N ALA A 48 1.63 -21.74 12.37
CA ALA A 48 1.78 -20.86 13.52
C ALA A 48 2.05 -19.38 13.15
N ASP A 49 2.52 -19.12 11.93
CA ASP A 49 2.81 -17.78 11.43
C ASP A 49 1.59 -17.14 10.74
N GLY A 50 0.45 -17.83 10.73
CA GLY A 50 -0.78 -17.36 10.13
C GLY A 50 -0.85 -17.59 8.61
N ASN A 51 0.00 -18.44 8.04
CA ASN A 51 -0.05 -18.77 6.62
C ASN A 51 -1.12 -19.84 6.39
N LEU A 52 -2.19 -19.44 5.72
CA LEU A 52 -3.28 -20.32 5.33
C LEU A 52 -3.04 -20.86 3.91
N THR A 53 -2.94 -22.19 3.78
CA THR A 53 -2.94 -22.87 2.49
C THR A 53 -4.29 -23.53 2.25
N VAL A 54 -4.96 -23.17 1.16
CA VAL A 54 -6.26 -23.74 0.73
C VAL A 54 -6.02 -24.61 -0.49
N THR A 55 -6.29 -25.90 -0.36
CA THR A 55 -5.95 -26.90 -1.38
C THR A 55 -7.19 -27.68 -1.82
N GLY A 56 -7.39 -27.83 -3.12
CA GLY A 56 -8.54 -28.60 -3.65
C GLY A 56 -9.04 -28.04 -4.96
N ALA A 57 -10.32 -28.28 -5.25
CA ALA A 57 -10.99 -27.76 -6.44
C ALA A 57 -12.50 -27.61 -6.19
N GLY A 58 -13.14 -26.64 -6.87
CA GLY A 58 -14.57 -26.38 -6.77
C GLY A 58 -14.89 -25.15 -5.94
N LEU A 59 -15.99 -25.20 -5.18
CA LEU A 59 -16.51 -24.03 -4.47
C LEU A 59 -16.02 -24.00 -3.02
N LEU A 60 -15.34 -22.92 -2.63
CA LEU A 60 -15.02 -22.61 -1.24
C LEU A 60 -16.28 -22.10 -0.53
N GLN A 61 -16.64 -22.66 0.62
CA GLN A 61 -17.86 -22.30 1.34
C GLN A 61 -17.98 -20.79 1.64
N LYS A 62 -19.23 -20.32 1.67
CA LYS A 62 -19.55 -18.98 2.17
C LYS A 62 -19.09 -18.83 3.62
N LYS A 63 -18.44 -17.69 3.93
CA LYS A 63 -17.98 -17.34 5.28
C LYS A 63 -16.97 -18.32 5.89
N ALA A 64 -16.29 -19.15 5.08
CA ALA A 64 -15.39 -20.19 5.57
C ALA A 64 -14.38 -19.68 6.62
N PHE A 65 -13.81 -18.49 6.40
CA PHE A 65 -12.80 -17.87 7.25
C PHE A 65 -13.21 -16.47 7.74
N GLN A 66 -14.51 -16.13 7.69
CA GLN A 66 -15.01 -14.80 8.04
C GLN A 66 -14.55 -14.38 9.45
N ASN A 67 -13.98 -13.15 9.57
CA ASN A 67 -13.51 -12.53 10.82
C ASN A 67 -12.36 -13.27 11.53
N ARG A 68 -11.67 -14.22 10.89
CA ARG A 68 -10.46 -14.83 11.44
C ARG A 68 -9.32 -13.80 11.45
N LYS A 69 -8.71 -13.61 12.61
CA LYS A 69 -7.59 -12.67 12.82
C LYS A 69 -6.23 -13.34 12.88
N ASP A 70 -6.23 -14.65 12.94
CA ASP A 70 -5.05 -15.51 12.94
C ASP A 70 -4.52 -15.80 11.53
N ILE A 71 -5.19 -15.30 10.47
CA ILE A 71 -4.74 -15.46 9.09
C ILE A 71 -3.97 -14.21 8.66
N VAL A 72 -2.72 -14.39 8.29
CA VAL A 72 -1.81 -13.34 7.81
C VAL A 72 -1.61 -13.42 6.30
N THR A 73 -1.44 -14.61 5.76
CA THR A 73 -1.37 -14.85 4.31
C THR A 73 -2.33 -15.93 3.87
N VAL A 74 -2.77 -15.88 2.63
CA VAL A 74 -3.58 -16.94 2.00
C VAL A 74 -2.96 -17.34 0.68
N LYS A 75 -2.74 -18.64 0.51
CA LYS A 75 -2.33 -19.24 -0.75
C LYS A 75 -3.33 -20.28 -1.21
N PHE A 76 -3.73 -20.20 -2.47
CA PHE A 76 -4.59 -21.20 -3.11
C PHE A 76 -3.78 -22.15 -3.96
N VAL A 77 -4.09 -23.46 -3.85
CA VAL A 77 -3.43 -24.53 -4.61
C VAL A 77 -4.51 -25.43 -5.20
N CYS A 78 -4.70 -25.39 -6.51
CA CYS A 78 -5.64 -26.26 -7.20
C CYS A 78 -5.03 -27.65 -7.42
N THR A 79 -5.80 -28.69 -7.13
CA THR A 79 -5.37 -30.09 -7.30
C THR A 79 -5.94 -30.78 -8.55
N ASP A 80 -6.71 -30.06 -9.37
CA ASP A 80 -7.27 -30.63 -10.62
C ASP A 80 -6.31 -30.41 -11.80
N ASP A 81 -5.58 -31.48 -12.16
CA ASP A 81 -4.64 -31.49 -13.29
C ASP A 81 -5.30 -31.32 -14.68
N ARG A 82 -6.63 -31.31 -14.75
CA ARG A 82 -7.38 -31.27 -16.02
C ARG A 82 -7.75 -29.88 -16.51
N ASP A 83 -7.31 -28.83 -15.82
CA ASP A 83 -7.65 -27.41 -16.13
C ASP A 83 -9.17 -27.08 -16.12
N VAL A 84 -10.01 -27.96 -15.55
CA VAL A 84 -11.47 -27.82 -15.67
C VAL A 84 -12.09 -27.18 -14.43
N MET A 85 -11.49 -27.36 -13.26
CA MET A 85 -12.03 -26.85 -11.99
C MET A 85 -10.96 -26.11 -11.21
N SER A 86 -11.10 -24.83 -11.08
CA SER A 86 -10.38 -23.96 -10.16
C SER A 86 -11.14 -23.81 -8.85
N ILE A 87 -10.53 -23.17 -7.85
CA ILE A 87 -11.20 -22.82 -6.61
C ILE A 87 -11.98 -21.50 -6.83
N ASN A 88 -13.30 -21.53 -6.63
CA ASN A 88 -14.16 -20.36 -6.67
C ASN A 88 -14.51 -19.94 -5.24
N ILE A 89 -14.23 -18.70 -4.92
CA ILE A 89 -14.32 -18.17 -3.55
C ILE A 89 -15.71 -17.55 -3.35
N LEU A 90 -16.55 -18.21 -2.53
CA LEU A 90 -17.92 -17.79 -2.32
C LEU A 90 -18.04 -16.57 -1.38
N ASP A 91 -19.29 -16.06 -1.24
CA ASP A 91 -19.60 -14.81 -0.54
C ASP A 91 -19.02 -14.80 0.89
N TYR A 92 -18.39 -13.68 1.27
CA TYR A 92 -17.86 -13.40 2.60
C TYR A 92 -16.78 -14.39 3.07
N ALA A 93 -16.17 -15.20 2.20
CA ALA A 93 -15.27 -16.28 2.63
C ALA A 93 -14.17 -15.81 3.58
N PHE A 94 -13.57 -14.64 3.33
CA PHE A 94 -12.52 -14.01 4.13
C PHE A 94 -12.91 -12.61 4.65
N ALA A 95 -14.20 -12.24 4.61
CA ALA A 95 -14.60 -10.91 5.04
C ALA A 95 -14.22 -10.65 6.50
N GLY A 96 -13.62 -9.49 6.76
CA GLY A 96 -13.20 -9.09 8.11
C GLY A 96 -11.94 -9.80 8.65
N CYS A 97 -11.15 -10.45 7.80
CA CYS A 97 -9.81 -10.96 8.16
C CYS A 97 -8.85 -9.78 8.26
N THR A 98 -8.90 -9.03 9.38
CA THR A 98 -8.23 -7.73 9.51
C THR A 98 -6.70 -7.81 9.57
N ASN A 99 -6.12 -8.99 9.85
CA ASN A 99 -4.68 -9.20 9.86
C ASN A 99 -4.13 -9.79 8.54
N LEU A 100 -5.02 -10.11 7.59
CA LEU A 100 -4.63 -10.63 6.29
C LEU A 100 -3.82 -9.57 5.51
N ARG A 101 -2.58 -9.89 5.15
CA ARG A 101 -1.63 -8.99 4.46
C ARG A 101 -1.48 -9.30 2.98
N SER A 102 -1.43 -10.58 2.62
CA SER A 102 -1.24 -10.98 1.23
C SER A 102 -2.12 -12.14 0.80
N ILE A 103 -2.45 -12.15 -0.50
CA ILE A 103 -3.23 -13.21 -1.14
C ILE A 103 -2.52 -13.64 -2.41
N ASP A 104 -2.24 -14.94 -2.51
CA ASP A 104 -1.76 -15.60 -3.73
C ASP A 104 -2.86 -16.51 -4.29
N PHE A 105 -3.45 -16.08 -5.39
CA PHE A 105 -4.48 -16.88 -6.10
C PHE A 105 -3.88 -17.95 -7.02
N GLY A 106 -2.55 -18.10 -7.05
CA GLY A 106 -1.87 -19.00 -7.97
C GLY A 106 -2.04 -18.63 -9.44
N SER A 107 -1.34 -19.27 -10.34
CA SER A 107 -1.44 -18.94 -11.77
C SER A 107 -2.77 -19.33 -12.41
N ARG A 108 -3.38 -20.45 -11.95
CA ARG A 108 -4.66 -20.99 -12.45
C ARG A 108 -5.55 -21.56 -11.36
N ASP A 109 -5.17 -21.34 -10.10
CA ASP A 109 -5.73 -22.05 -8.96
C ASP A 109 -7.04 -21.45 -8.47
N ALA A 110 -7.24 -20.12 -8.61
CA ALA A 110 -8.49 -19.44 -8.31
C ALA A 110 -8.94 -18.55 -9.48
N ARG A 111 -10.25 -18.52 -9.80
CA ARG A 111 -10.78 -17.79 -10.97
C ARG A 111 -11.75 -16.70 -10.65
N ASP A 112 -12.69 -16.94 -9.73
CA ASP A 112 -13.80 -16.03 -9.51
C ASP A 112 -13.95 -15.70 -8.04
N LEU A 113 -14.11 -14.41 -7.76
CA LEU A 113 -14.48 -13.90 -6.45
C LEU A 113 -15.96 -13.58 -6.41
N HIS A 114 -16.66 -14.17 -5.46
CA HIS A 114 -18.02 -13.80 -5.17
C HIS A 114 -18.13 -12.57 -4.26
N ALA A 115 -19.36 -12.13 -3.99
CA ALA A 115 -19.57 -10.87 -3.30
C ALA A 115 -18.97 -10.86 -1.89
N HIS A 116 -18.36 -9.72 -1.50
CA HIS A 116 -17.80 -9.50 -0.17
C HIS A 116 -16.66 -10.46 0.23
N ALA A 117 -16.04 -11.17 -0.71
CA ALA A 117 -15.10 -12.26 -0.39
C ALA A 117 -13.97 -11.83 0.56
N PHE A 118 -13.40 -10.63 0.39
CA PHE A 118 -12.34 -10.04 1.22
C PHE A 118 -12.73 -8.65 1.75
N GLU A 119 -14.03 -8.38 1.91
CA GLU A 119 -14.49 -7.09 2.44
C GLU A 119 -13.92 -6.84 3.83
N GLY A 120 -13.33 -5.65 4.04
CA GLY A 120 -12.81 -5.24 5.35
C GLY A 120 -11.50 -5.93 5.78
N CYS A 121 -10.74 -6.50 4.85
CA CYS A 121 -9.37 -6.97 5.11
C CYS A 121 -8.43 -5.75 5.19
N THR A 122 -8.48 -5.04 6.31
CA THR A 122 -7.86 -3.71 6.45
C THR A 122 -6.34 -3.69 6.39
N SER A 123 -5.67 -4.81 6.70
CA SER A 123 -4.20 -4.94 6.60
C SER A 123 -3.72 -5.48 5.24
N LEU A 124 -4.63 -5.78 4.30
CA LEU A 124 -4.26 -6.33 3.00
C LEU A 124 -3.45 -5.31 2.21
N THR A 125 -2.21 -5.66 1.88
CA THR A 125 -1.28 -4.82 1.11
C THR A 125 -1.03 -5.34 -0.28
N ASP A 126 -1.16 -6.67 -0.49
CA ASP A 126 -0.71 -7.34 -1.70
C ASP A 126 -1.71 -8.38 -2.19
N ILE A 127 -1.96 -8.37 -3.50
CA ILE A 127 -2.85 -9.33 -4.18
C ILE A 127 -2.16 -9.81 -5.45
N HIS A 128 -1.90 -11.11 -5.51
CA HIS A 128 -1.41 -11.76 -6.71
C HIS A 128 -2.56 -12.49 -7.42
N PHE A 129 -3.08 -11.90 -8.51
CA PHE A 129 -4.09 -12.53 -9.36
C PHE A 129 -3.41 -13.49 -10.35
N GLY A 130 -3.97 -14.68 -10.49
CA GLY A 130 -3.53 -15.62 -11.52
C GLY A 130 -3.96 -15.20 -12.94
N SER A 131 -3.22 -15.65 -13.94
CA SER A 131 -3.46 -15.34 -15.37
C SER A 131 -4.81 -15.83 -15.93
N SER A 132 -5.58 -16.62 -15.19
CA SER A 132 -6.92 -17.10 -15.58
C SER A 132 -8.06 -16.43 -14.80
N PHE A 133 -7.76 -15.38 -14.03
CA PHE A 133 -8.73 -14.71 -13.17
C PHE A 133 -9.75 -13.94 -14.00
N GLY A 134 -11.07 -14.14 -13.76
CA GLY A 134 -12.12 -13.61 -14.63
C GLY A 134 -13.04 -12.57 -14.00
N TYR A 135 -13.58 -12.86 -12.81
CA TYR A 135 -14.66 -12.06 -12.23
C TYR A 135 -14.33 -11.57 -10.82
N ILE A 136 -14.49 -10.28 -10.60
CA ILE A 136 -14.42 -9.64 -9.29
C ILE A 136 -15.80 -9.10 -8.96
N SER A 137 -16.52 -9.83 -8.09
CA SER A 137 -17.91 -9.50 -7.76
C SER A 137 -18.03 -8.30 -6.82
N ALA A 138 -19.28 -7.93 -6.54
CA ALA A 138 -19.58 -6.74 -5.77
C ALA A 138 -18.98 -6.79 -4.36
N TYR A 139 -18.38 -5.66 -3.93
CA TYR A 139 -17.77 -5.47 -2.60
C TYR A 139 -16.58 -6.40 -2.30
N ALA A 140 -16.01 -7.09 -3.29
CA ALA A 140 -15.03 -8.16 -3.06
C ALA A 140 -13.83 -7.71 -2.20
N PHE A 141 -13.32 -6.50 -2.39
CA PHE A 141 -12.20 -5.90 -1.63
C PHE A 141 -12.57 -4.56 -0.99
N ARG A 142 -13.87 -4.31 -0.76
CA ARG A 142 -14.30 -3.06 -0.16
C ARG A 142 -13.65 -2.87 1.21
N GLY A 143 -13.08 -1.67 1.46
CA GLY A 143 -12.50 -1.33 2.75
C GLY A 143 -11.15 -2.00 3.03
N CYS A 144 -10.42 -2.48 2.00
CA CYS A 144 -9.04 -2.92 2.11
C CYS A 144 -8.12 -1.69 2.18
N THR A 145 -8.12 -1.02 3.34
CA THR A 145 -7.56 0.33 3.50
C THR A 145 -6.04 0.42 3.41
N SER A 146 -5.32 -0.71 3.49
CA SER A 146 -3.87 -0.78 3.33
C SER A 146 -3.41 -1.18 1.93
N LEU A 147 -4.34 -1.56 1.04
CA LEU A 147 -4.03 -2.00 -0.32
C LEU A 147 -3.48 -0.83 -1.13
N ARG A 148 -2.26 -0.97 -1.65
CA ARG A 148 -1.54 0.13 -2.32
C ARG A 148 -1.60 0.05 -3.85
N GLN A 149 -1.54 -1.15 -4.41
CA GLN A 149 -1.51 -1.39 -5.85
C GLN A 149 -2.36 -2.60 -6.20
N VAL A 150 -2.94 -2.59 -7.38
CA VAL A 150 -3.67 -3.73 -7.93
C VAL A 150 -3.32 -3.87 -9.40
N THR A 151 -2.83 -5.05 -9.77
CA THR A 151 -2.61 -5.43 -11.18
C THR A 151 -3.62 -6.49 -11.58
N PHE A 152 -4.46 -6.18 -12.56
CA PHE A 152 -5.43 -7.12 -13.11
C PHE A 152 -4.86 -7.82 -14.33
N PRO A 153 -4.91 -9.15 -14.41
CA PRO A 153 -4.60 -9.86 -15.65
C PRO A 153 -5.61 -9.48 -16.76
N TYR A 154 -5.18 -9.54 -18.00
CA TYR A 154 -6.03 -9.21 -19.17
C TYR A 154 -7.30 -10.07 -19.26
N THR A 155 -7.35 -11.19 -18.55
CA THR A 155 -8.50 -12.10 -18.47
C THR A 155 -9.65 -11.59 -17.60
N VAL A 156 -9.46 -10.51 -16.82
CA VAL A 156 -10.53 -9.93 -16.02
C VAL A 156 -11.56 -9.28 -16.92
N PHE A 157 -12.78 -9.82 -16.93
CA PHE A 157 -13.90 -9.32 -17.73
C PHE A 157 -14.79 -8.35 -16.95
N GLN A 158 -14.80 -8.46 -15.63
CA GLN A 158 -15.71 -7.69 -14.81
C GLN A 158 -15.11 -7.28 -13.47
N VAL A 159 -15.17 -5.98 -13.20
CA VAL A 159 -15.01 -5.37 -11.89
C VAL A 159 -16.36 -4.80 -11.48
N SER A 160 -17.03 -5.47 -10.56
CA SER A 160 -18.43 -5.16 -10.21
C SER A 160 -18.54 -3.96 -9.25
N LYS A 161 -19.80 -3.63 -8.89
CA LYS A 161 -20.09 -2.49 -8.02
C LYS A 161 -19.37 -2.59 -6.67
N TYR A 162 -18.80 -1.47 -6.21
CA TYR A 162 -18.09 -1.33 -4.93
C TYR A 162 -16.90 -2.28 -4.74
N ALA A 163 -16.39 -2.92 -5.80
CA ALA A 163 -15.38 -3.98 -5.68
C ALA A 163 -14.13 -3.55 -4.90
N PHE A 164 -13.66 -2.32 -5.09
CA PHE A 164 -12.50 -1.71 -4.40
C PHE A 164 -12.88 -0.39 -3.71
N ALA A 165 -14.17 -0.18 -3.40
CA ALA A 165 -14.58 1.04 -2.70
C ALA A 165 -13.89 1.13 -1.33
N ASP A 166 -13.56 2.37 -0.92
CA ASP A 166 -12.92 2.68 0.36
C ASP A 166 -11.50 2.07 0.53
N CYS A 167 -10.81 1.68 -0.57
CA CYS A 167 -9.39 1.32 -0.55
C CYS A 167 -8.53 2.59 -0.50
N THR A 168 -8.47 3.23 0.67
CA THR A 168 -7.94 4.60 0.82
C THR A 168 -6.44 4.74 0.56
N ALA A 169 -5.66 3.67 0.71
CA ALA A 169 -4.22 3.66 0.41
C ALA A 169 -3.91 3.30 -1.04
N LEU A 170 -4.91 2.91 -1.86
CA LEU A 170 -4.71 2.50 -3.25
C LEU A 170 -4.19 3.67 -4.08
N THR A 171 -2.98 3.54 -4.62
CA THR A 171 -2.31 4.58 -5.42
C THR A 171 -2.36 4.31 -6.90
N GLU A 172 -2.39 3.03 -7.29
CA GLU A 172 -2.30 2.61 -8.69
C GLU A 172 -3.19 1.41 -8.99
N VAL A 173 -3.81 1.44 -10.17
CA VAL A 173 -4.57 0.34 -10.76
C VAL A 173 -4.02 0.07 -12.15
N THR A 174 -3.51 -1.13 -12.38
CA THR A 174 -2.93 -1.57 -13.64
C THR A 174 -3.75 -2.70 -14.25
N PHE A 175 -4.00 -2.64 -15.54
CA PHE A 175 -4.55 -3.73 -16.34
C PHE A 175 -3.46 -4.23 -17.29
N GLU A 176 -3.15 -5.52 -17.24
CA GLU A 176 -2.19 -6.12 -18.17
C GLU A 176 -2.66 -5.97 -19.62
N PRO A 177 -1.74 -5.72 -20.57
CA PRO A 177 -2.09 -5.65 -21.97
C PRO A 177 -2.66 -6.98 -22.46
N ASP A 178 -3.77 -6.95 -23.21
CA ASP A 178 -4.34 -8.12 -23.87
C ASP A 178 -3.53 -8.45 -25.14
N PRO A 179 -2.79 -9.58 -25.18
CA PRO A 179 -1.92 -9.90 -26.31
C PRO A 179 -2.69 -10.18 -27.62
N ASP A 180 -3.95 -10.63 -27.50
CA ASP A 180 -4.76 -11.05 -28.65
C ASP A 180 -5.89 -10.04 -28.97
N GLY A 181 -6.09 -9.02 -28.16
CA GLY A 181 -7.15 -8.02 -28.30
C GLY A 181 -8.57 -8.57 -28.18
N MET A 182 -8.74 -9.78 -27.65
CA MET A 182 -10.05 -10.46 -27.58
C MET A 182 -10.65 -10.53 -26.19
N GLY A 183 -9.87 -10.25 -25.14
CA GLY A 183 -10.26 -10.26 -23.72
C GLY A 183 -10.38 -8.87 -23.12
N GLY A 184 -10.54 -8.84 -21.81
CA GLY A 184 -10.43 -7.65 -20.99
C GLY A 184 -11.73 -6.96 -20.60
N LEU A 185 -11.58 -6.01 -19.69
CA LEU A 185 -12.65 -5.26 -19.07
C LEU A 185 -13.31 -4.30 -20.06
N SER A 186 -14.63 -4.39 -20.24
CA SER A 186 -15.40 -3.45 -21.08
C SER A 186 -16.24 -2.45 -20.27
N THR A 187 -16.57 -2.79 -19.03
CA THR A 187 -17.42 -1.97 -18.16
C THR A 187 -16.85 -1.94 -16.75
N LEU A 188 -16.73 -0.75 -16.19
CA LEU A 188 -16.40 -0.55 -14.79
C LEU A 188 -17.68 -0.31 -13.99
N GLY A 189 -17.94 -1.16 -12.99
CA GLY A 189 -19.17 -1.14 -12.20
C GLY A 189 -19.32 0.09 -11.29
N SER A 190 -20.55 0.36 -10.88
CA SER A 190 -20.87 1.51 -10.03
C SER A 190 -20.05 1.51 -8.74
N HIS A 191 -19.49 2.66 -8.38
CA HIS A 191 -18.67 2.85 -7.17
C HIS A 191 -17.45 1.92 -7.08
N ALA A 192 -16.98 1.34 -8.18
CA ALA A 192 -15.92 0.32 -8.14
C ALA A 192 -14.68 0.77 -7.39
N PHE A 193 -14.25 2.03 -7.52
CA PHE A 193 -13.13 2.66 -6.83
C PHE A 193 -13.55 3.88 -5.99
N ALA A 194 -14.82 3.97 -5.59
CA ALA A 194 -15.28 5.09 -4.78
C ALA A 194 -14.52 5.17 -3.46
N GLY A 195 -14.10 6.37 -3.05
CA GLY A 195 -13.36 6.58 -1.81
C GLY A 195 -11.87 6.18 -1.86
N CYS A 196 -11.32 5.83 -3.03
CA CYS A 196 -9.89 5.59 -3.21
C CYS A 196 -9.14 6.93 -3.23
N THR A 197 -9.02 7.57 -2.07
CA THR A 197 -8.51 8.96 -1.97
C THR A 197 -7.06 9.15 -2.39
N SER A 198 -6.24 8.10 -2.30
CA SER A 198 -4.83 8.12 -2.72
C SER A 198 -4.60 7.71 -4.18
N LEU A 199 -5.65 7.29 -4.91
CA LEU A 199 -5.53 6.81 -6.28
C LEU A 199 -5.05 7.94 -7.19
N ARG A 200 -3.91 7.71 -7.87
CA ARG A 200 -3.25 8.70 -8.75
C ARG A 200 -3.24 8.27 -10.21
N ALA A 201 -3.18 6.97 -10.45
CA ALA A 201 -3.02 6.44 -11.80
C ALA A 201 -3.92 5.21 -12.03
N VAL A 202 -4.52 5.17 -13.20
CA VAL A 202 -5.23 4.01 -13.75
C VAL A 202 -4.83 3.88 -15.21
N ASN A 203 -4.17 2.78 -15.59
CA ASN A 203 -3.97 2.50 -17.00
C ASN A 203 -5.26 1.90 -17.58
N VAL A 204 -6.04 2.70 -18.24
CA VAL A 204 -7.35 2.30 -18.77
C VAL A 204 -7.16 1.36 -19.98
N PRO A 205 -7.69 0.11 -19.95
CA PRO A 205 -7.58 -0.78 -21.10
C PRO A 205 -8.40 -0.27 -22.29
N GLU A 206 -7.93 -0.52 -23.51
CA GLU A 206 -8.56 0.00 -24.74
C GLU A 206 -10.04 -0.38 -24.91
N ARG A 207 -10.44 -1.54 -24.38
CA ARG A 207 -11.84 -2.03 -24.47
C ARG A 207 -12.77 -1.43 -23.43
N LEU A 208 -12.26 -0.80 -22.38
CA LEU A 208 -13.08 -0.15 -21.37
C LEU A 208 -13.70 1.11 -21.97
N ASN A 209 -14.93 1.00 -22.42
CA ASN A 209 -15.68 2.09 -23.04
C ASN A 209 -16.91 2.54 -22.26
N ARG A 210 -17.20 1.89 -21.11
CA ARG A 210 -18.33 2.21 -20.25
C ARG A 210 -17.92 2.38 -18.80
N ILE A 211 -18.34 3.47 -18.20
CA ILE A 211 -18.18 3.80 -16.79
C ILE A 211 -19.55 3.94 -16.16
N ASP A 212 -19.86 3.11 -15.15
CA ASP A 212 -21.11 3.21 -14.40
C ASP A 212 -21.04 4.30 -13.31
N SER A 213 -22.20 4.60 -12.70
CA SER A 213 -22.37 5.71 -11.76
C SER A 213 -21.37 5.68 -10.59
N TYR A 214 -20.78 6.83 -10.26
CA TYR A 214 -19.88 7.06 -9.11
C TYR A 214 -18.61 6.21 -9.08
N ALA A 215 -18.17 5.63 -10.20
CA ALA A 215 -17.05 4.69 -10.23
C ALA A 215 -15.78 5.24 -9.55
N PHE A 216 -15.48 6.54 -9.68
CA PHE A 216 -14.33 7.23 -9.10
C PHE A 216 -14.72 8.32 -8.09
N SER A 217 -15.93 8.24 -7.51
CA SER A 217 -16.38 9.23 -6.53
C SER A 217 -15.41 9.31 -5.35
N GLY A 218 -14.98 10.51 -4.97
CA GLY A 218 -14.05 10.73 -3.87
C GLY A 218 -12.57 10.42 -4.17
N CYS A 219 -12.21 10.09 -5.43
CA CYS A 219 -10.81 9.93 -5.84
C CYS A 219 -10.12 11.30 -5.95
N SER A 220 -9.71 11.86 -4.81
CA SER A 220 -9.18 13.23 -4.74
C SER A 220 -7.78 13.41 -5.34
N SER A 221 -7.00 12.34 -5.42
CA SER A 221 -5.64 12.36 -5.99
C SER A 221 -5.59 11.97 -7.47
N LEU A 222 -6.69 11.48 -8.06
CA LEU A 222 -6.75 11.12 -9.47
C LEU A 222 -7.13 12.36 -10.29
N GLU A 223 -6.20 12.90 -11.05
CA GLU A 223 -6.38 14.16 -11.77
C GLU A 223 -6.85 13.99 -13.21
N TRP A 224 -6.67 12.79 -13.78
CA TRP A 224 -6.94 12.55 -15.19
C TRP A 224 -7.25 11.08 -15.51
N LEU A 225 -8.12 10.86 -16.50
CA LEU A 225 -8.33 9.62 -17.25
C LEU A 225 -8.62 9.97 -18.72
N PRO A 226 -8.43 9.03 -19.67
CA PRO A 226 -8.79 9.22 -21.08
C PRO A 226 -10.31 9.18 -21.28
N ILE A 227 -11.03 10.21 -20.80
CA ILE A 227 -12.49 10.27 -20.81
C ILE A 227 -13.03 10.21 -22.25
N GLU A 228 -12.25 10.68 -23.22
CA GLU A 228 -12.58 10.65 -24.65
C GLU A 228 -12.77 9.23 -25.23
N GLN A 229 -12.30 8.19 -24.55
CA GLN A 229 -12.53 6.81 -25.00
C GLN A 229 -13.85 6.21 -24.49
N PHE A 230 -14.53 6.86 -23.54
CA PHE A 230 -15.76 6.31 -22.97
C PHE A 230 -16.97 6.76 -23.79
N ASP A 231 -17.50 5.85 -24.59
CA ASP A 231 -18.65 6.10 -25.46
C ASP A 231 -19.99 5.96 -24.74
N VAL A 232 -20.01 5.26 -23.60
CA VAL A 232 -21.21 5.04 -22.81
C VAL A 232 -20.96 5.52 -21.37
N LEU A 233 -21.67 6.60 -21.02
CA LEU A 233 -21.66 7.18 -19.69
C LEU A 233 -23.07 7.08 -19.09
N GLU A 234 -23.15 6.66 -17.84
CA GLU A 234 -24.39 6.63 -17.06
C GLU A 234 -24.53 7.93 -16.25
N ALA A 235 -25.72 8.18 -15.71
CA ALA A 235 -25.90 9.26 -14.76
C ALA A 235 -24.90 9.11 -13.60
N HIS A 236 -24.30 10.22 -13.18
CA HIS A 236 -23.30 10.28 -12.12
C HIS A 236 -21.98 9.51 -12.38
N SER A 237 -21.63 9.16 -13.64
CA SER A 237 -20.41 8.37 -13.91
C SER A 237 -19.15 8.97 -13.29
N PHE A 238 -19.00 10.29 -13.30
CA PHE A 238 -17.85 11.01 -12.74
C PHE A 238 -18.20 11.84 -11.50
N ALA A 239 -19.44 11.71 -10.98
CA ALA A 239 -19.88 12.50 -9.84
C ALA A 239 -18.97 12.31 -8.62
N GLY A 240 -18.65 13.41 -7.92
CA GLY A 240 -17.80 13.41 -6.75
C GLY A 240 -16.32 13.14 -7.02
N TRP A 241 -15.87 13.17 -8.27
CA TRP A 241 -14.45 13.03 -8.60
C TRP A 241 -13.73 14.37 -8.40
N THR A 242 -13.32 14.64 -7.17
CA THR A 242 -12.78 15.94 -6.74
C THR A 242 -11.40 16.26 -7.29
N GLY A 243 -10.62 15.23 -7.68
CA GLY A 243 -9.27 15.40 -8.26
C GLY A 243 -9.27 15.81 -9.73
N LEU A 244 -10.34 15.52 -10.48
CA LEU A 244 -10.41 15.75 -11.93
C LEU A 244 -10.18 17.23 -12.28
N LYS A 245 -9.22 17.52 -13.17
CA LYS A 245 -8.87 18.90 -13.60
C LYS A 245 -9.47 19.28 -14.93
N SER A 246 -9.54 18.34 -15.85
CA SER A 246 -10.11 18.60 -17.18
C SER A 246 -10.73 17.34 -17.77
N ALA A 247 -11.75 17.51 -18.62
CA ALA A 247 -12.42 16.43 -19.31
C ALA A 247 -12.58 16.77 -20.79
N VAL A 248 -12.22 15.82 -21.67
CA VAL A 248 -12.57 15.84 -23.09
C VAL A 248 -13.55 14.71 -23.32
N LEU A 249 -14.76 15.03 -23.76
CA LEU A 249 -15.79 14.02 -23.94
C LEU A 249 -15.63 13.28 -25.28
N SER A 250 -16.03 12.00 -25.30
CA SER A 250 -16.00 11.19 -26.54
C SER A 250 -16.79 11.83 -27.69
N PRO A 251 -16.26 11.78 -28.91
CA PRO A 251 -16.99 12.23 -30.09
C PRO A 251 -18.19 11.33 -30.46
N GLN A 252 -18.38 10.21 -29.76
CA GLN A 252 -19.55 9.33 -29.96
C GLN A 252 -20.73 9.70 -29.07
N LEU A 253 -20.51 10.48 -28.00
CA LEU A 253 -21.56 10.89 -27.08
C LEU A 253 -22.55 11.85 -27.75
N LYS A 254 -23.83 11.49 -27.72
CA LYS A 254 -24.93 12.32 -28.24
C LYS A 254 -25.69 13.08 -27.17
N SER A 255 -25.51 12.67 -25.92
CA SER A 255 -26.13 13.30 -24.76
C SER A 255 -25.20 13.22 -23.56
N LEU A 256 -25.23 14.25 -22.70
CA LEU A 256 -24.62 14.21 -21.39
C LEU A 256 -25.69 13.74 -20.39
N PRO A 257 -25.46 12.65 -19.67
CA PRO A 257 -26.43 12.15 -18.70
C PRO A 257 -26.54 13.05 -17.47
N ASP A 258 -27.61 12.87 -16.68
CA ASP A 258 -27.86 13.65 -15.47
C ASP A 258 -26.67 13.55 -14.49
N SER A 259 -26.32 14.68 -13.88
CA SER A 259 -25.31 14.77 -12.81
C SER A 259 -23.94 14.17 -13.19
N LEU A 260 -23.57 14.18 -14.46
CA LEU A 260 -22.35 13.52 -14.97
C LEU A 260 -21.10 13.92 -14.20
N PHE A 261 -20.93 15.21 -13.89
CA PHE A 261 -19.79 15.78 -13.15
C PHE A 261 -20.22 16.41 -11.81
N ASP A 262 -21.39 16.04 -11.27
CA ASP A 262 -21.88 16.59 -10.02
C ASP A 262 -20.83 16.46 -8.90
N GLY A 263 -20.49 17.59 -8.25
CA GLY A 263 -19.49 17.62 -7.17
C GLY A 263 -18.03 17.45 -7.61
N CYS A 264 -17.72 17.55 -8.91
CA CYS A 264 -16.32 17.58 -9.40
C CYS A 264 -15.68 18.93 -9.09
N THR A 265 -15.37 19.17 -7.81
CA THR A 265 -14.90 20.49 -7.30
C THR A 265 -13.57 20.93 -7.90
N GLY A 266 -12.74 20.01 -8.40
CA GLY A 266 -11.45 20.31 -9.03
C GLY A 266 -11.51 20.58 -10.53
N LEU A 267 -12.65 20.33 -11.19
CA LEU A 267 -12.82 20.41 -12.63
C LEU A 267 -12.79 21.87 -13.10
N GLN A 268 -11.81 22.22 -13.90
CA GLN A 268 -11.60 23.57 -14.43
C GLN A 268 -12.10 23.75 -15.85
N ARG A 269 -11.98 22.69 -16.68
CA ARG A 269 -12.26 22.76 -18.11
C ARG A 269 -12.97 21.51 -18.61
N VAL A 270 -13.96 21.68 -19.48
CA VAL A 270 -14.64 20.57 -20.18
C VAL A 270 -14.72 20.87 -21.67
N THR A 271 -14.42 19.88 -22.51
CA THR A 271 -14.64 19.95 -23.94
C THR A 271 -15.84 19.09 -24.34
N VAL A 272 -16.89 19.72 -24.86
CA VAL A 272 -18.13 19.12 -25.35
C VAL A 272 -18.09 19.07 -26.88
N GLN A 273 -18.38 17.92 -27.46
CA GLN A 273 -18.34 17.72 -28.91
C GLN A 273 -19.63 18.23 -29.61
N ASN A 274 -19.51 18.63 -30.87
CA ASN A 274 -20.59 19.23 -31.64
C ASN A 274 -21.75 18.28 -32.02
N ASN A 275 -21.61 17.00 -31.75
CA ASN A 275 -22.66 15.99 -31.94
C ASN A 275 -23.58 15.81 -30.71
N VAL A 276 -23.27 16.48 -29.61
CA VAL A 276 -24.13 16.49 -28.41
C VAL A 276 -25.40 17.29 -28.73
N THR A 277 -26.54 16.66 -28.50
CA THR A 277 -27.87 17.24 -28.77
C THR A 277 -28.70 17.48 -27.52
N SER A 278 -28.26 16.96 -26.38
CA SER A 278 -28.93 17.18 -25.10
C SER A 278 -27.95 17.11 -23.91
N ILE A 279 -28.20 17.92 -22.92
CA ILE A 279 -27.50 17.95 -21.63
C ILE A 279 -28.53 17.68 -20.54
N GLY A 280 -28.23 16.74 -19.68
CA GLY A 280 -29.08 16.34 -18.57
C GLY A 280 -29.12 17.35 -17.43
N THR A 281 -29.90 17.03 -16.40
CA THR A 281 -30.04 17.86 -15.19
C THR A 281 -28.78 17.79 -14.35
N GLY A 282 -28.30 18.95 -13.85
CA GLY A 282 -27.25 19.02 -12.85
C GLY A 282 -25.86 18.55 -13.33
N VAL A 283 -25.61 18.53 -14.64
CA VAL A 283 -24.36 17.98 -15.20
C VAL A 283 -23.11 18.58 -14.56
N PHE A 284 -23.10 19.87 -14.28
CA PHE A 284 -21.97 20.59 -13.68
C PHE A 284 -22.29 21.14 -12.27
N THR A 285 -23.31 20.62 -11.63
CA THR A 285 -23.65 21.03 -10.25
C THR A 285 -22.44 20.78 -9.34
N GLY A 286 -22.07 21.77 -8.50
CA GLY A 286 -20.95 21.65 -7.58
C GLY A 286 -19.56 21.69 -8.22
N CYS A 287 -19.42 21.89 -9.53
CA CYS A 287 -18.14 22.11 -10.19
C CYS A 287 -17.60 23.51 -9.91
N THR A 288 -17.20 23.78 -8.68
CA THR A 288 -16.86 25.13 -8.19
C THR A 288 -15.61 25.74 -8.83
N ALA A 289 -14.75 24.92 -9.42
CA ALA A 289 -13.55 25.37 -10.12
C ALA A 289 -13.75 25.52 -11.64
N LEU A 290 -14.96 25.21 -12.19
CA LEU A 290 -15.20 25.23 -13.63
C LEU A 290 -15.22 26.67 -14.14
N THR A 291 -14.24 27.00 -14.99
CA THR A 291 -14.09 28.33 -15.60
C THR A 291 -14.41 28.31 -17.08
N ASP A 292 -14.17 27.20 -17.78
CA ASP A 292 -14.24 27.14 -19.23
C ASP A 292 -14.99 25.89 -19.73
N VAL A 293 -15.98 26.11 -20.60
CA VAL A 293 -16.63 25.04 -21.39
C VAL A 293 -16.35 25.27 -22.87
N TYR A 294 -15.58 24.36 -23.47
CA TYR A 294 -15.26 24.39 -24.88
C TYR A 294 -16.27 23.56 -25.67
N TYR A 295 -16.94 24.16 -26.63
CA TYR A 295 -17.83 23.47 -27.55
C TYR A 295 -17.23 23.46 -28.94
N THR A 296 -17.13 22.28 -29.56
CA THR A 296 -16.48 22.15 -30.88
C THR A 296 -17.36 22.61 -32.05
N GLY A 297 -18.63 22.88 -31.79
CA GLY A 297 -19.57 23.43 -32.77
C GLY A 297 -19.74 24.94 -32.67
N ALA A 298 -20.56 25.49 -33.59
CA ALA A 298 -20.89 26.91 -33.58
C ALA A 298 -21.88 27.27 -32.46
N GLN A 299 -21.89 28.53 -32.02
CA GLN A 299 -22.83 29.04 -31.01
C GLN A 299 -24.28 28.67 -31.34
N ALA A 300 -24.70 28.82 -32.63
CA ALA A 300 -26.06 28.49 -33.07
C ALA A 300 -26.42 27.00 -32.87
N GLN A 301 -25.44 26.10 -32.83
CA GLN A 301 -25.65 24.68 -32.54
C GLN A 301 -25.77 24.45 -31.02
N TRP A 302 -24.95 25.14 -30.20
CA TRP A 302 -25.07 25.10 -28.74
C TRP A 302 -26.45 25.57 -28.29
N ASP A 303 -26.98 26.67 -28.87
CA ASP A 303 -28.28 27.25 -28.55
C ASP A 303 -29.46 26.29 -28.88
N GLN A 304 -29.20 25.24 -29.68
CA GLN A 304 -30.18 24.20 -30.03
C GLN A 304 -30.08 22.97 -29.13
N ILE A 305 -29.06 22.87 -28.31
CA ILE A 305 -28.93 21.76 -27.37
C ILE A 305 -30.08 21.77 -26.36
N ARG A 306 -30.75 20.65 -26.22
CA ARG A 306 -31.84 20.50 -25.26
C ARG A 306 -31.28 20.44 -23.85
N THR A 307 -31.66 21.40 -23.02
CA THR A 307 -31.29 21.50 -21.61
C THR A 307 -32.53 21.44 -20.74
N PRO A 308 -32.45 21.10 -19.46
CA PRO A 308 -33.55 21.16 -18.52
C PRO A 308 -34.11 22.60 -18.44
N LYS A 309 -35.45 22.70 -18.34
CA LYS A 309 -36.11 24.01 -18.35
C LYS A 309 -35.77 24.82 -17.09
N GLY A 310 -35.19 25.99 -17.28
CA GLY A 310 -34.86 26.92 -16.18
C GLY A 310 -33.57 26.62 -15.49
N GLU A 311 -32.77 25.69 -15.97
CA GLU A 311 -31.44 25.42 -15.45
C GLU A 311 -30.37 26.21 -16.23
N ASP A 312 -29.49 26.89 -15.48
CA ASP A 312 -28.26 27.46 -16.03
C ASP A 312 -27.17 26.38 -16.04
N VAL A 313 -27.02 25.70 -17.15
CA VAL A 313 -26.09 24.57 -17.30
C VAL A 313 -24.63 24.97 -17.14
N LEU A 314 -24.29 26.21 -17.49
CA LEU A 314 -22.93 26.72 -17.47
C LEU A 314 -22.55 27.32 -16.10
N GLY A 315 -23.55 27.84 -15.34
CA GLY A 315 -23.30 28.58 -14.13
C GLY A 315 -22.40 29.79 -14.39
N SER A 316 -21.21 29.81 -13.76
CA SER A 316 -20.22 30.89 -13.93
C SER A 316 -19.16 30.61 -15.02
N ALA A 317 -19.22 29.48 -15.71
CA ALA A 317 -18.22 29.09 -16.70
C ALA A 317 -18.41 29.84 -18.02
N GLU A 318 -17.30 30.23 -18.66
CA GLU A 318 -17.28 30.84 -19.97
C GLU A 318 -17.44 29.79 -21.09
N LEU A 319 -18.36 30.04 -22.04
CA LEU A 319 -18.57 29.17 -23.19
C LEU A 319 -17.70 29.63 -24.36
N HIS A 320 -16.85 28.71 -24.85
CA HIS A 320 -16.02 28.92 -26.03
C HIS A 320 -16.54 28.06 -27.19
N CYS A 321 -17.27 28.68 -28.15
CA CYS A 321 -17.76 28.00 -29.36
C CYS A 321 -16.75 28.04 -30.50
N ASN A 322 -16.94 27.14 -31.49
CA ASN A 322 -15.98 26.92 -32.58
C ASN A 322 -14.58 26.65 -32.06
N ALA A 323 -14.50 26.19 -30.83
CA ALA A 323 -13.27 25.63 -30.31
C ALA A 323 -12.90 24.54 -31.34
N ALA A 324 -11.88 24.80 -32.17
CA ALA A 324 -11.36 23.78 -33.04
C ALA A 324 -11.15 22.56 -32.15
N ALA A 325 -11.81 21.45 -32.48
CA ALA A 325 -11.47 20.19 -31.85
C ALA A 325 -9.99 20.06 -32.14
N HIS A 326 -9.16 20.27 -31.09
CA HIS A 326 -7.74 20.14 -31.27
C HIS A 326 -7.48 18.72 -31.70
N THR A 327 -7.07 18.55 -32.96
CA THR A 327 -6.78 17.23 -33.50
C THR A 327 -5.42 16.79 -32.96
N PHE A 328 -5.45 16.02 -31.91
CA PHE A 328 -4.27 15.37 -31.39
C PHE A 328 -4.08 14.01 -32.08
N ALA A 329 -3.95 14.03 -33.40
CA ALA A 329 -3.80 12.82 -34.23
C ALA A 329 -2.37 12.29 -34.31
N GLY A 330 -1.41 12.96 -33.70
CA GLY A 330 -0.01 12.52 -33.65
C GLY A 330 0.22 11.45 -32.60
N ASP A 331 1.29 10.68 -32.80
CA ASP A 331 1.75 9.70 -31.80
C ASP A 331 2.11 10.40 -30.48
N TRP A 332 1.91 9.67 -29.38
CA TRP A 332 2.40 10.09 -28.09
C TRP A 332 3.93 10.02 -28.06
N VAL A 333 4.57 11.11 -27.72
CA VAL A 333 6.01 11.20 -27.57
C VAL A 333 6.36 11.22 -26.09
N GLU A 334 7.22 10.32 -25.67
CA GLU A 334 7.71 10.31 -24.30
C GLU A 334 8.58 11.55 -24.07
N THR A 335 8.10 12.45 -23.22
CA THR A 335 8.82 13.68 -22.85
C THR A 335 9.55 13.54 -21.53
N THR A 336 9.08 12.65 -20.67
CA THR A 336 9.75 12.23 -19.46
C THR A 336 9.56 10.72 -19.32
N PRO A 337 10.63 9.91 -19.32
CA PRO A 337 10.51 8.48 -19.14
C PRO A 337 10.05 8.15 -17.71
N ALA A 338 9.17 7.16 -17.58
CA ALA A 338 8.83 6.59 -16.29
C ALA A 338 10.07 5.86 -15.73
N THR A 339 10.31 6.04 -14.45
CA THR A 339 11.32 5.30 -13.69
C THR A 339 10.67 4.29 -12.76
N CYS A 340 11.44 3.56 -11.98
CA CYS A 340 10.87 2.66 -10.98
C CYS A 340 10.02 3.39 -9.93
N THR A 341 10.31 4.65 -9.64
CA THR A 341 9.70 5.42 -8.55
C THR A 341 8.97 6.68 -9.02
N ASN A 342 9.31 7.18 -10.21
CA ASN A 342 8.71 8.40 -10.72
C ASN A 342 7.91 8.12 -11.98
N ASP A 343 6.75 8.76 -12.06
CA ASP A 343 5.89 8.72 -13.23
C ASP A 343 6.59 9.34 -14.45
N GLY A 344 6.32 8.76 -15.60
CA GLY A 344 6.69 9.31 -16.90
C GLY A 344 5.61 10.24 -17.44
N VAL A 345 5.95 10.99 -18.46
CA VAL A 345 5.01 11.86 -19.19
C VAL A 345 5.11 11.60 -20.67
N LEU A 346 4.00 11.21 -21.27
CA LEU A 346 3.81 11.24 -22.70
C LEU A 346 3.17 12.57 -23.07
N THR A 347 3.61 13.16 -24.16
CA THR A 347 3.05 14.41 -24.69
C THR A 347 2.74 14.23 -26.16
N ARG A 348 1.60 14.71 -26.60
CA ARG A 348 1.31 14.89 -28.03
C ARG A 348 0.91 16.33 -28.31
N ILE A 349 1.28 16.79 -29.49
CA ILE A 349 1.03 18.18 -29.93
C ILE A 349 -0.18 18.19 -30.83
N CYS A 350 -1.00 19.21 -30.70
CA CYS A 350 -2.08 19.48 -31.65
C CYS A 350 -1.54 19.60 -33.08
N THR A 351 -2.13 18.87 -34.01
CA THR A 351 -1.72 18.86 -35.43
C THR A 351 -2.22 20.06 -36.20
N ASP A 352 -3.08 20.89 -35.60
CA ASP A 352 -3.58 22.08 -36.26
C ASP A 352 -2.47 23.13 -36.45
N PRO A 353 -2.25 23.65 -37.66
CA PRO A 353 -1.16 24.57 -37.93
C PRO A 353 -1.19 25.81 -37.03
N GLY A 354 -0.11 26.05 -36.30
CA GLY A 354 0.03 27.23 -35.44
C GLY A 354 -0.63 27.11 -34.07
N CYS A 355 -1.27 26.00 -33.75
CA CYS A 355 -1.95 25.79 -32.45
C CYS A 355 -0.98 25.67 -31.27
N GLY A 356 0.08 24.88 -31.40
CA GLY A 356 1.11 24.69 -30.36
C GLY A 356 0.62 24.08 -29.02
N ARG A 357 -0.66 23.73 -28.91
CA ARG A 357 -1.21 23.11 -27.70
C ARG A 357 -0.68 21.68 -27.54
N THR A 358 -0.43 21.30 -26.31
CA THR A 358 0.01 19.95 -25.95
C THR A 358 -1.07 19.26 -25.13
N GLN A 359 -1.20 17.96 -25.33
CA GLN A 359 -1.91 17.06 -24.44
C GLN A 359 -0.88 16.16 -23.76
N THR A 360 -0.98 16.02 -22.45
CA THR A 360 -0.06 15.18 -21.67
C THR A 360 -0.80 13.98 -21.10
N ARG A 361 -0.10 12.86 -21.00
CA ARG A 361 -0.55 11.64 -20.33
C ARG A 361 0.52 11.19 -19.36
N ILE A 362 0.13 10.90 -18.12
CA ILE A 362 1.03 10.31 -17.16
C ILE A 362 1.18 8.82 -17.49
N VAL A 363 2.41 8.37 -17.53
CA VAL A 363 2.78 6.95 -17.52
C VAL A 363 3.19 6.64 -16.10
N PRO A 364 2.47 5.77 -15.41
CA PRO A 364 2.82 5.40 -14.04
C PRO A 364 4.27 4.95 -13.91
N SER A 365 4.85 5.19 -12.74
CA SER A 365 6.16 4.64 -12.39
C SER A 365 6.17 3.13 -12.60
N LEU A 366 7.27 2.63 -13.13
CA LEU A 366 7.37 1.23 -13.58
C LEU A 366 7.38 0.22 -12.42
N GLY A 367 7.45 0.70 -11.17
CA GLY A 367 7.74 -0.15 -10.02
C GLY A 367 9.14 -0.76 -10.11
N HIS A 368 9.52 -1.52 -9.11
CA HIS A 368 10.77 -2.27 -9.14
C HIS A 368 10.54 -3.66 -9.74
N ASP A 369 11.45 -4.08 -10.58
CA ASP A 369 11.52 -5.41 -11.20
C ASP A 369 12.57 -6.21 -10.43
N TRP A 370 12.14 -6.79 -9.31
CA TRP A 370 13.02 -7.51 -8.42
C TRP A 370 13.40 -8.87 -9.02
N ASP A 371 14.67 -9.25 -8.85
CA ASP A 371 15.16 -10.60 -9.16
C ASP A 371 14.62 -11.64 -8.13
N ASP A 372 15.00 -12.90 -8.28
CA ASP A 372 14.60 -13.99 -7.38
C ASP A 372 15.23 -13.88 -5.97
N GLY A 373 16.02 -12.84 -5.72
CA GLY A 373 16.72 -12.64 -4.47
C GLY A 373 17.95 -13.56 -4.29
N VAL A 374 18.94 -13.06 -3.62
CA VAL A 374 20.14 -13.83 -3.28
C VAL A 374 20.31 -13.85 -1.77
N THR A 375 20.27 -15.02 -1.17
CA THR A 375 20.60 -15.18 0.25
C THR A 375 22.05 -14.76 0.46
N ARG A 376 22.26 -13.73 1.26
CA ARG A 376 23.57 -13.18 1.62
C ARG A 376 24.03 -13.66 2.97
N ILE A 377 23.08 -13.84 3.88
CA ILE A 377 23.33 -14.33 5.23
C ILE A 377 22.26 -15.39 5.52
N GLU A 378 22.70 -16.58 5.87
CA GLU A 378 21.80 -17.62 6.38
C GLU A 378 21.39 -17.28 7.83
N PRO A 379 20.17 -17.61 8.27
CA PRO A 379 19.81 -17.43 9.67
C PRO A 379 20.74 -18.23 10.59
N ASP A 380 21.07 -17.67 11.74
CA ASP A 380 21.96 -18.29 12.72
C ASP A 380 21.44 -18.02 14.14
N GLY A 381 20.88 -19.03 14.77
CA GLY A 381 20.33 -18.95 16.11
C GLY A 381 19.23 -17.88 16.23
N LEU A 382 19.51 -16.80 16.97
CA LEU A 382 18.59 -15.67 17.16
C LEU A 382 18.59 -14.66 16.00
N LEU A 383 19.60 -14.73 15.12
CA LEU A 383 19.74 -13.78 14.02
C LEU A 383 18.95 -14.24 12.80
N ALA A 384 18.24 -13.31 12.20
CA ALA A 384 17.58 -13.51 10.92
C ALA A 384 18.60 -13.66 9.78
N GLY A 385 18.26 -14.44 8.78
CA GLY A 385 18.99 -14.44 7.52
C GLY A 385 18.66 -13.19 6.70
N VAL A 386 19.44 -12.95 5.66
CA VAL A 386 19.28 -11.79 4.77
C VAL A 386 19.20 -12.25 3.32
N VAL A 387 18.11 -11.93 2.66
CA VAL A 387 17.94 -12.06 1.22
C VAL A 387 18.00 -10.67 0.60
N VAL A 388 18.80 -10.51 -0.43
CA VAL A 388 18.96 -9.26 -1.17
C VAL A 388 18.36 -9.44 -2.55
N TYR A 389 17.40 -8.62 -2.87
CA TYR A 389 16.80 -8.50 -4.20
C TYR A 389 17.41 -7.31 -4.92
N THR A 390 17.65 -7.44 -6.21
CA THR A 390 18.17 -6.35 -7.04
C THR A 390 17.17 -6.02 -8.14
N CYS A 391 16.80 -4.76 -8.26
CA CYS A 391 15.92 -4.33 -9.35
C CYS A 391 16.68 -4.35 -10.68
N GLY A 392 16.18 -5.13 -11.65
CA GLY A 392 16.74 -5.23 -13.00
C GLY A 392 16.71 -3.92 -13.79
N ARG A 393 15.84 -2.95 -13.41
CA ARG A 393 15.68 -1.67 -14.12
C ARG A 393 16.55 -0.55 -13.57
N CYS A 394 16.70 -0.43 -12.25
CA CYS A 394 17.39 0.71 -11.62
C CYS A 394 18.57 0.30 -10.75
N ALA A 395 18.84 -0.99 -10.64
CA ALA A 395 19.88 -1.58 -9.78
C ALA A 395 19.74 -1.25 -8.28
N LEU A 396 18.59 -0.71 -7.85
CA LEU A 396 18.30 -0.57 -6.43
C LEU A 396 18.22 -1.96 -5.80
N THR A 397 18.69 -2.08 -4.57
CA THR A 397 18.58 -3.32 -3.81
C THR A 397 17.51 -3.17 -2.73
N ALA A 398 16.73 -4.22 -2.53
CA ALA A 398 15.84 -4.41 -1.37
C ALA A 398 16.37 -5.56 -0.52
N ILE A 399 16.11 -5.46 0.77
CA ILE A 399 16.56 -6.46 1.75
C ILE A 399 15.31 -7.05 2.39
N GLU A 400 15.27 -8.38 2.43
CA GLU A 400 14.26 -9.13 3.18
C GLU A 400 14.95 -9.92 4.29
N LEU A 401 14.41 -9.85 5.48
CA LEU A 401 14.87 -10.64 6.62
C LEU A 401 14.11 -11.96 6.66
N THR A 402 14.84 -13.07 6.64
CA THR A 402 14.22 -14.39 6.85
C THR A 402 14.10 -14.69 8.33
N ALA A 403 13.15 -15.57 8.69
CA ALA A 403 12.94 -15.94 10.09
C ALA A 403 14.22 -16.50 10.75
N PRO A 404 14.53 -16.13 12.00
CA PRO A 404 15.64 -16.72 12.74
C PRO A 404 15.33 -18.19 13.10
N GLU A 405 16.36 -18.97 13.37
CA GLU A 405 16.19 -20.37 13.83
C GLU A 405 15.54 -20.46 15.22
N ILE A 406 15.81 -19.48 16.08
CA ILE A 406 15.30 -19.41 17.45
C ILE A 406 14.64 -18.04 17.65
N TRP A 407 13.35 -18.03 17.97
CA TRP A 407 12.62 -16.79 18.28
C TRP A 407 13.06 -16.22 19.64
N ALA A 408 13.03 -14.90 19.79
CA ALA A 408 13.49 -14.22 21.00
C ALA A 408 12.84 -14.75 22.29
N TYR A 409 11.52 -15.04 22.27
CA TYR A 409 10.81 -15.59 23.44
C TYR A 409 11.22 -17.02 23.79
N GLN A 410 11.76 -17.78 22.85
CA GLN A 410 12.28 -19.14 23.11
C GLN A 410 13.63 -19.10 23.82
N HIS A 411 14.38 -18.00 23.64
CA HIS A 411 15.67 -17.79 24.27
C HIS A 411 15.58 -16.98 25.56
N PHE A 412 14.84 -15.87 25.55
CA PHE A 412 14.71 -14.98 26.71
C PHE A 412 13.45 -15.30 27.51
N THR A 413 13.64 -15.74 28.74
CA THR A 413 12.56 -16.24 29.62
C THR A 413 11.68 -15.13 30.21
N ASP A 414 12.06 -13.87 30.03
CA ASP A 414 11.36 -12.68 30.50
C ASP A 414 10.61 -11.95 29.38
N LEU A 415 10.47 -12.57 28.19
CA LEU A 415 9.66 -12.07 27.09
C LEU A 415 8.30 -12.78 27.03
N ASP A 416 7.26 -11.99 26.85
CA ASP A 416 5.90 -12.45 26.57
C ASP A 416 5.58 -12.18 25.08
N PRO A 417 5.36 -13.21 24.25
CA PRO A 417 5.07 -13.05 22.84
C PRO A 417 3.73 -12.35 22.58
N GLU A 418 2.82 -12.27 23.56
CA GLU A 418 1.57 -11.52 23.47
C GLU A 418 1.73 -10.05 23.89
N SER A 419 2.92 -9.64 24.32
CA SER A 419 3.19 -8.26 24.73
C SER A 419 3.20 -7.32 23.53
N TRP A 420 2.67 -6.09 23.72
CA TRP A 420 2.67 -5.02 22.72
C TRP A 420 4.05 -4.68 22.14
N SER A 421 5.12 -4.99 22.88
CA SER A 421 6.51 -4.67 22.50
C SER A 421 7.25 -5.85 21.87
N TYR A 422 6.61 -7.01 21.78
CA TYR A 422 7.31 -8.23 21.35
C TYR A 422 7.81 -8.14 19.91
N GLU A 423 7.01 -7.62 18.98
CA GLU A 423 7.40 -7.48 17.58
C GLU A 423 8.67 -6.62 17.45
N GLY A 424 8.72 -5.45 18.10
CA GLY A 424 9.89 -4.59 18.11
C GLY A 424 11.12 -5.24 18.74
N ILE A 425 10.92 -6.00 19.84
CA ILE A 425 12.01 -6.73 20.48
C ILE A 425 12.53 -7.85 19.58
N GLN A 426 11.62 -8.64 19.00
CA GLN A 426 11.96 -9.71 18.04
C GLN A 426 12.74 -9.16 16.85
N TYR A 427 12.28 -8.05 16.27
CA TYR A 427 12.97 -7.36 15.18
C TYR A 427 14.40 -6.96 15.57
N CYS A 428 14.56 -6.26 16.71
CA CYS A 428 15.87 -5.79 17.17
C CYS A 428 16.84 -6.92 17.54
N VAL A 429 16.32 -8.05 18.04
CA VAL A 429 17.13 -9.24 18.33
C VAL A 429 17.55 -9.93 17.04
N ALA A 430 16.60 -10.16 16.13
CA ALA A 430 16.84 -10.83 14.85
C ALA A 430 17.80 -10.06 13.93
N THR A 431 17.78 -8.73 13.99
CA THR A 431 18.70 -7.86 13.24
C THR A 431 20.03 -7.60 13.97
N GLY A 432 20.18 -8.08 15.20
CA GLY A 432 21.38 -7.82 16.01
C GLY A 432 21.48 -6.40 16.56
N LEU A 433 20.46 -5.54 16.38
CA LEU A 433 20.44 -4.16 16.91
C LEU A 433 20.43 -4.13 18.45
N MET A 434 19.74 -5.09 19.05
CA MET A 434 19.73 -5.25 20.51
C MET A 434 19.96 -6.70 20.91
N SER A 435 20.64 -6.91 22.03
CA SER A 435 20.88 -8.22 22.63
C SER A 435 20.36 -8.27 24.06
N GLY A 436 20.36 -9.46 24.67
CA GLY A 436 20.06 -9.61 26.08
C GLY A 436 21.09 -8.93 26.99
N VAL A 437 20.71 -8.75 28.24
CA VAL A 437 21.59 -8.16 29.28
C VAL A 437 22.47 -9.21 29.99
N GLY A 438 22.30 -10.49 29.64
CA GLY A 438 23.08 -11.62 30.14
C GLY A 438 22.24 -12.89 30.25
N GLY A 439 22.84 -14.05 29.89
CA GLY A 439 22.14 -15.35 29.88
C GLY A 439 20.84 -15.29 29.05
N THR A 440 19.76 -15.74 29.66
CA THR A 440 18.42 -15.80 29.04
C THR A 440 17.51 -14.63 29.45
N THR A 441 18.07 -13.44 29.71
CA THR A 441 17.33 -12.26 30.16
C THR A 441 17.50 -11.12 29.14
N PHE A 442 16.39 -10.58 28.61
CA PHE A 442 16.35 -9.39 27.74
C PHE A 442 16.18 -8.11 28.57
N LEU A 443 15.42 -8.15 29.64
CA LEU A 443 15.06 -7.03 30.52
C LEU A 443 14.22 -5.95 29.81
N PRO A 444 13.00 -6.25 29.29
CA PRO A 444 12.20 -5.31 28.52
C PRO A 444 11.84 -4.04 29.28
N GLY A 445 11.62 -4.12 30.60
CA GLY A 445 11.38 -2.98 31.50
C GLY A 445 12.63 -2.21 31.91
N GLY A 446 13.83 -2.68 31.57
CA GLY A 446 15.09 -1.97 31.83
C GLY A 446 15.19 -0.67 31.04
N VAL A 447 15.91 0.30 31.56
CA VAL A 447 16.10 1.60 30.89
C VAL A 447 17.26 1.55 29.91
N THR A 448 17.19 2.38 28.86
CA THR A 448 18.26 2.55 27.87
C THR A 448 19.04 3.84 28.19
N THR A 449 20.37 3.76 28.11
CA THR A 449 21.24 4.95 28.30
C THR A 449 21.47 5.67 26.97
N ARG A 450 21.96 6.91 27.04
CA ARG A 450 22.33 7.72 25.88
C ARG A 450 23.41 7.02 25.03
N ALA A 451 24.43 6.45 25.68
CA ALA A 451 25.48 5.69 24.97
C ALA A 451 24.95 4.46 24.27
N GLN A 452 24.03 3.72 24.90
CA GLN A 452 23.41 2.54 24.29
C GLN A 452 22.60 2.88 23.05
N LEU A 453 21.79 3.95 23.08
CA LEU A 453 21.02 4.39 21.90
C LEU A 453 21.96 4.73 20.73
N VAL A 454 23.01 5.50 21.00
CA VAL A 454 23.96 5.92 19.96
C VAL A 454 24.73 4.71 19.40
N GLN A 455 25.10 3.75 20.26
CA GLN A 455 25.77 2.52 19.82
C GLN A 455 24.86 1.69 18.90
N ILE A 456 23.56 1.61 19.19
CA ILE A 456 22.61 0.92 18.31
C ILE A 456 22.56 1.57 16.91
N LEU A 457 22.53 2.89 16.83
CA LEU A 457 22.52 3.61 15.55
C LEU A 457 23.87 3.44 14.80
N TYR A 458 24.96 3.41 15.51
CA TYR A 458 26.29 3.17 14.95
C TYR A 458 26.43 1.75 14.38
N ASN A 459 25.90 0.75 15.10
CA ASN A 459 25.86 -0.64 14.64
C ASN A 459 24.95 -0.78 13.40
N LEU A 460 23.81 -0.07 13.35
CA LEU A 460 22.90 -0.06 12.20
C LEU A 460 23.62 0.40 10.92
N GLU A 461 24.55 1.35 11.05
CA GLU A 461 25.38 1.85 9.93
C GLU A 461 26.61 0.98 9.64
N GLY A 462 26.75 -0.16 10.30
CA GLY A 462 27.88 -1.08 10.11
C GLY A 462 29.20 -0.56 10.66
N GLU A 463 29.17 0.22 11.72
CA GLU A 463 30.34 0.73 12.46
C GLU A 463 31.32 1.49 11.56
N PRO A 464 30.89 2.59 10.88
CA PRO A 464 31.74 3.31 9.95
C PRO A 464 33.01 3.83 10.62
N ALA A 465 34.13 3.80 9.90
CA ALA A 465 35.40 4.24 10.44
C ALA A 465 35.36 5.71 10.91
N VAL A 466 35.73 5.93 12.16
CA VAL A 466 35.68 7.25 12.79
C VAL A 466 37.05 7.92 12.74
N THR A 467 37.09 9.19 12.33
CA THR A 467 38.31 10.00 12.33
C THR A 467 38.03 11.32 13.06
N GLY A 468 38.94 11.74 13.92
CA GLY A 468 38.83 12.98 14.69
C GLY A 468 38.40 12.74 16.14
N SER A 469 37.86 13.76 16.80
CA SER A 469 37.51 13.72 18.22
C SER A 469 36.26 14.54 18.52
N THR A 470 35.68 14.33 19.67
CA THR A 470 34.60 15.14 20.23
C THR A 470 35.11 16.11 21.30
N PRO A 471 34.36 17.13 21.67
CA PRO A 471 34.68 17.99 22.80
C PRO A 471 34.39 17.31 24.16
N PHE A 472 33.80 16.12 24.17
CA PHE A 472 33.32 15.47 25.40
C PHE A 472 34.48 14.82 26.18
N THR A 473 34.56 15.14 27.46
CA THR A 473 35.62 14.67 28.36
C THR A 473 35.19 13.51 29.28
N ASP A 474 33.93 13.12 29.21
CA ASP A 474 33.29 12.11 30.05
C ASP A 474 33.09 10.76 29.35
N LEU A 475 33.69 10.55 28.20
CA LEU A 475 33.68 9.28 27.49
C LEU A 475 34.74 8.35 28.06
N THR A 476 34.35 7.52 29.04
CA THR A 476 35.28 6.71 29.84
C THR A 476 35.41 5.25 29.43
N ALA A 477 34.45 4.74 28.60
CA ALA A 477 34.46 3.35 28.16
C ALA A 477 34.65 3.25 26.65
N ASP A 478 35.55 2.38 26.23
CA ASP A 478 35.95 2.23 24.82
C ASP A 478 34.79 1.83 23.89
N TRP A 479 33.82 1.02 24.39
CA TRP A 479 32.77 0.44 23.58
C TRP A 479 31.80 1.44 22.91
N TYR A 480 31.69 2.68 23.41
CA TYR A 480 30.82 3.71 22.85
C TYR A 480 31.57 4.94 22.33
N GLN A 481 32.89 5.03 22.46
CA GLN A 481 33.65 6.23 22.08
C GLN A 481 33.52 6.55 20.61
N ASP A 482 33.70 5.54 19.74
CA ASP A 482 33.58 5.69 18.29
C ASP A 482 32.15 6.04 17.91
N ALA A 483 31.15 5.36 18.49
CA ALA A 483 29.74 5.64 18.24
C ALA A 483 29.34 7.07 18.59
N VAL A 484 29.76 7.56 19.77
CA VAL A 484 29.48 8.95 20.20
C VAL A 484 30.22 9.95 19.32
N THR A 485 31.46 9.65 18.93
CA THR A 485 32.26 10.52 18.04
C THR A 485 31.61 10.62 16.67
N TRP A 486 31.22 9.48 16.09
CA TRP A 486 30.50 9.41 14.82
C TRP A 486 29.17 10.17 14.87
N ALA A 487 28.37 9.92 15.88
CA ALA A 487 27.05 10.57 16.01
C ALA A 487 27.16 12.09 16.19
N TYR A 488 28.18 12.56 16.95
CA TYR A 488 28.44 13.98 17.10
C TYR A 488 28.89 14.64 15.77
N GLN A 489 29.80 13.98 15.03
CA GLN A 489 30.30 14.48 13.74
C GLN A 489 29.22 14.55 12.66
N ASN A 490 28.26 13.65 12.72
CA ASN A 490 27.12 13.61 11.81
C ASN A 490 25.90 14.40 12.34
N HIS A 491 26.07 15.23 13.39
CA HIS A 491 25.02 16.07 13.97
C HIS A 491 23.77 15.31 14.43
N ILE A 492 23.94 14.04 14.80
CA ILE A 492 22.86 13.18 15.32
C ILE A 492 22.63 13.47 16.81
N VAL A 493 23.71 13.77 17.53
CA VAL A 493 23.66 14.05 18.97
C VAL A 493 24.46 15.30 19.32
N SER A 494 24.04 15.93 20.41
CA SER A 494 24.77 16.97 21.10
C SER A 494 25.08 16.56 22.55
N GLY A 495 25.99 17.28 23.18
CA GLY A 495 26.25 17.10 24.62
C GLY A 495 25.13 17.64 25.49
N THR A 496 25.12 17.21 26.76
CA THR A 496 24.32 17.84 27.82
C THR A 496 24.94 19.19 28.25
N SER A 497 26.22 19.38 27.91
CA SER A 497 26.94 20.65 27.97
C SER A 497 27.97 20.72 26.84
N ALA A 498 28.74 21.81 26.77
CA ALA A 498 29.80 21.96 25.76
C ALA A 498 30.88 20.86 25.82
N THR A 499 31.10 20.23 26.96
CA THR A 499 32.15 19.23 27.17
C THR A 499 31.67 17.92 27.79
N THR A 500 30.37 17.74 27.95
CA THR A 500 29.79 16.56 28.61
C THR A 500 28.73 15.92 27.72
N PHE A 501 28.86 14.63 27.44
CA PHE A 501 27.87 13.84 26.70
C PHE A 501 26.85 13.18 27.65
N ALA A 502 27.29 12.79 28.85
CA ALA A 502 26.55 12.03 29.85
C ALA A 502 26.13 10.60 29.33
N PRO A 503 27.09 9.71 29.02
CA PRO A 503 26.84 8.43 28.39
C PRO A 503 25.92 7.50 29.18
N ASP A 504 26.01 7.52 30.51
CA ASP A 504 25.25 6.64 31.42
C ASP A 504 23.88 7.21 31.81
N LEU A 505 23.57 8.44 31.39
CA LEU A 505 22.27 9.02 31.67
C LEU A 505 21.19 8.29 30.87
N VAL A 506 20.07 7.98 31.54
CA VAL A 506 18.90 7.39 30.89
C VAL A 506 18.39 8.34 29.82
N VAL A 507 18.20 7.82 28.61
CA VAL A 507 17.67 8.61 27.51
C VAL A 507 16.17 8.83 27.68
N THR A 508 15.71 10.08 27.52
CA THR A 508 14.28 10.42 27.60
C THR A 508 13.59 10.24 26.26
N ARG A 509 12.26 10.11 26.29
CA ARG A 509 11.46 9.96 25.05
C ARG A 509 11.62 11.15 24.12
N GLU A 510 11.69 12.38 24.64
CA GLU A 510 11.94 13.58 23.81
C GLU A 510 13.38 13.60 23.23
N GLN A 511 14.38 13.04 23.93
CA GLN A 511 15.73 12.91 23.40
C GLN A 511 15.79 11.87 22.27
N ILE A 512 15.10 10.73 22.42
CA ILE A 512 15.01 9.71 21.35
C ILE A 512 14.38 10.32 20.10
N ALA A 513 13.27 11.05 20.25
CA ALA A 513 12.60 11.70 19.13
C ALA A 513 13.55 12.59 18.32
N VAL A 514 14.30 13.45 18.99
CA VAL A 514 15.26 14.35 18.34
C VAL A 514 16.39 13.56 17.68
N VAL A 515 17.00 12.62 18.41
CA VAL A 515 18.15 11.83 17.91
C VAL A 515 17.77 11.03 16.66
N LEU A 516 16.59 10.40 16.63
CA LEU A 516 16.18 9.60 15.47
C LEU A 516 15.79 10.47 14.27
N VAL A 517 15.15 11.62 14.48
CA VAL A 517 14.86 12.56 13.40
C VAL A 517 16.15 13.13 12.82
N ASP A 518 17.10 13.57 13.67
CA ASP A 518 18.40 14.06 13.23
C ASP A 518 19.20 12.96 12.49
N PHE A 519 19.12 11.71 12.95
CA PHE A 519 19.72 10.57 12.28
C PHE A 519 19.15 10.38 10.86
N LEU A 520 17.82 10.35 10.71
CA LEU A 520 17.17 10.20 9.42
C LEU A 520 17.50 11.35 8.46
N MET A 521 17.53 12.58 8.97
CA MET A 521 17.82 13.77 8.15
C MET A 521 19.30 13.85 7.75
N ASN A 522 20.22 13.61 8.68
CA ASN A 522 21.65 13.87 8.47
C ASN A 522 22.41 12.69 7.85
N VAL A 523 21.97 11.45 8.10
CA VAL A 523 22.59 10.24 7.56
C VAL A 523 21.89 9.78 6.29
N TYR A 524 20.56 9.71 6.30
CA TYR A 524 19.78 9.24 5.15
C TYR A 524 19.31 10.37 4.22
N GLY A 525 19.55 11.63 4.57
CA GLY A 525 19.16 12.77 3.74
C GLY A 525 17.64 12.93 3.60
N LEU A 526 16.87 12.48 4.59
CA LEU A 526 15.42 12.58 4.56
C LEU A 526 15.01 14.07 4.56
N GLU A 527 14.37 14.51 3.50
CA GLU A 527 13.87 15.89 3.41
C GLU A 527 12.53 16.03 4.13
N ARG A 528 12.34 17.16 4.83
CA ARG A 528 11.11 17.45 5.56
C ARG A 528 9.97 17.80 4.60
N THR A 529 9.28 16.79 4.11
CA THR A 529 8.10 16.92 3.22
C THR A 529 6.75 16.74 3.95
N TRP A 530 6.78 16.31 5.22
CA TRP A 530 5.60 16.08 6.05
C TRP A 530 5.15 17.33 6.80
N ILE A 531 3.88 17.34 7.20
CA ILE A 531 3.33 18.38 8.07
C ILE A 531 3.63 17.98 9.52
N PRO A 532 4.31 18.82 10.31
CA PRO A 532 4.58 18.54 11.72
C PRO A 532 3.29 18.28 12.52
N ALA A 533 3.29 17.24 13.36
CA ALA A 533 2.15 16.92 14.21
C ALA A 533 1.95 17.99 15.28
N ALA A 534 0.70 18.29 15.58
CA ALA A 534 0.37 19.22 16.67
C ALA A 534 0.59 18.52 18.03
N LEU A 535 1.41 19.12 18.89
CA LEU A 535 1.69 18.62 20.24
C LEU A 535 0.56 18.89 21.23
N ASP A 536 -0.22 19.93 21.00
CA ASP A 536 -1.32 20.38 21.85
C ASP A 536 -2.54 19.42 21.86
N VAL A 537 -2.58 18.45 20.96
CA VAL A 537 -3.57 17.36 21.01
C VAL A 537 -3.30 16.34 22.13
N TYR A 538 -2.09 16.40 22.73
CA TYR A 538 -1.72 15.57 23.87
C TYR A 538 -1.76 16.39 25.15
N PRO A 539 -2.35 15.88 26.25
CA PRO A 539 -2.47 16.62 27.51
C PRO A 539 -1.14 17.13 28.07
N ASP A 540 -0.06 16.40 27.84
CA ASP A 540 1.31 16.68 28.26
C ASP A 540 2.20 17.20 27.11
N GLY A 541 1.60 17.59 26.00
CA GLY A 541 2.30 18.24 24.90
C GLY A 541 3.06 19.51 25.34
N PRO A 542 2.49 20.36 26.19
CA PRO A 542 3.18 21.53 26.76
C PRO A 542 4.39 21.20 27.64
N ASP A 543 4.53 19.94 28.11
CA ASP A 543 5.67 19.48 28.92
C ASP A 543 6.90 19.12 28.08
N VAL A 544 6.75 19.04 26.74
CA VAL A 544 7.88 18.85 25.83
C VAL A 544 8.80 20.07 25.91
N SER A 545 10.07 19.82 26.14
CA SER A 545 11.08 20.87 26.23
C SER A 545 11.18 21.69 24.93
N ASP A 546 11.37 23.00 25.00
CA ASP A 546 11.41 23.89 23.83
C ASP A 546 12.36 23.40 22.74
N TRP A 547 13.52 22.89 23.13
CA TRP A 547 14.54 22.35 22.20
C TRP A 547 14.09 21.06 21.50
N ALA A 548 13.13 20.33 22.08
CA ALA A 548 12.67 19.02 21.57
C ALA A 548 11.34 19.11 20.81
N GLN A 549 10.64 20.24 20.84
CA GLN A 549 9.31 20.38 20.23
C GLN A 549 9.29 20.00 18.75
N ALA A 550 10.26 20.49 17.97
CA ALA A 550 10.34 20.18 16.54
C ALA A 550 10.59 18.69 16.30
N GLY A 551 11.58 18.11 16.97
CA GLY A 551 11.92 16.69 16.82
C GLY A 551 10.79 15.76 17.29
N MET A 552 10.10 16.10 18.39
CA MET A 552 8.94 15.32 18.87
C MET A 552 7.77 15.38 17.86
N SER A 553 7.48 16.57 17.35
CA SER A 553 6.44 16.78 16.33
C SER A 553 6.72 15.99 15.05
N ASP A 554 7.97 15.98 14.58
CA ASP A 554 8.41 15.22 13.41
C ASP A 554 8.37 13.73 13.66
N ALA A 555 8.86 13.26 14.81
CA ALA A 555 8.84 11.84 15.18
C ALA A 555 7.41 11.27 15.25
N LEU A 556 6.44 12.07 15.70
CA LEU A 556 5.02 11.71 15.69
C LEU A 556 4.48 11.62 14.24
N SER A 557 4.84 12.59 13.39
CA SER A 557 4.42 12.61 11.98
C SER A 557 4.96 11.43 11.19
N LEU A 558 6.21 11.04 11.47
CA LEU A 558 6.87 9.85 10.91
C LEU A 558 6.42 8.54 11.57
N LYS A 559 5.54 8.60 12.58
CA LYS A 559 5.07 7.45 13.35
C LYS A 559 6.19 6.67 14.08
N LEU A 560 7.32 7.29 14.31
CA LEU A 560 8.42 6.71 15.09
C LEU A 560 7.98 6.52 16.55
N ILE A 561 7.31 7.53 17.08
CA ILE A 561 6.79 7.56 18.45
C ILE A 561 5.27 7.75 18.40
N SER A 562 4.57 7.09 19.29
CA SER A 562 3.14 7.28 19.53
C SER A 562 2.90 7.62 21.01
N GLY A 563 1.80 8.30 21.32
CA GLY A 563 1.40 8.49 22.70
C GLY A 563 1.04 7.16 23.36
N ALA A 564 1.37 7.01 24.65
CA ALA A 564 1.01 5.88 25.48
C ALA A 564 -0.22 6.18 26.34
N THR A 565 -1.03 5.18 26.66
CA THR A 565 -2.12 5.29 27.63
C THR A 565 -1.60 5.04 29.05
N ASN A 566 -1.98 5.89 29.99
CA ASN A 566 -1.62 5.72 31.39
C ASN A 566 -2.77 5.00 32.12
N GLY A 567 -2.65 3.67 32.26
CA GLY A 567 -3.67 2.83 32.89
C GLY A 567 -4.95 2.68 32.06
N GLU A 568 -6.13 2.75 32.69
CA GLU A 568 -7.45 2.55 32.04
C GLU A 568 -7.93 3.76 31.23
N SER A 569 -7.21 4.88 31.25
CA SER A 569 -7.61 6.07 30.50
C SER A 569 -7.37 5.90 28.99
N PRO A 570 -8.36 6.20 28.13
CA PRO A 570 -8.17 6.18 26.68
C PRO A 570 -7.30 7.35 26.18
N VAL A 571 -6.98 8.31 27.05
CA VAL A 571 -6.19 9.50 26.70
C VAL A 571 -4.72 9.13 26.57
N ARG A 572 -4.12 9.47 25.43
CA ARG A 572 -2.69 9.20 25.17
C ARG A 572 -1.83 10.36 25.67
N HIS A 573 -0.69 10.02 26.27
CA HIS A 573 0.34 10.94 26.77
C HIS A 573 1.67 10.70 26.06
N LEU A 574 2.42 11.77 25.81
CA LEU A 574 3.76 11.68 25.20
C LEU A 574 4.81 11.22 26.20
N ASN A 575 4.64 11.58 27.46
CA ASN A 575 5.59 11.35 28.56
C ASN A 575 7.03 11.82 28.19
N PRO A 576 7.22 13.07 27.73
CA PRO A 576 8.44 13.49 27.03
C PRO A 576 9.71 13.33 27.86
N ARG A 577 9.64 13.58 29.16
CA ARG A 577 10.78 13.51 30.10
C ARG A 577 10.96 12.17 30.79
N ALA A 578 10.06 11.21 30.52
CA ALA A 578 10.22 9.86 31.05
C ALA A 578 11.41 9.16 30.38
N GLY A 579 12.18 8.42 31.19
CA GLY A 579 13.22 7.55 30.67
C GLY A 579 12.61 6.41 29.86
N ALA A 580 13.17 6.13 28.69
CA ALA A 580 12.66 5.07 27.82
C ALA A 580 13.17 3.69 28.25
N THR A 581 12.25 2.73 28.25
CA THR A 581 12.56 1.32 28.49
C THR A 581 13.15 0.68 27.23
N ARG A 582 13.84 -0.46 27.42
CA ARG A 582 14.39 -1.25 26.30
C ARG A 582 13.29 -1.71 25.34
N ALA A 583 12.12 -2.07 25.85
CA ALA A 583 10.94 -2.42 25.06
C ALA A 583 10.45 -1.25 24.20
N GLU A 584 10.35 -0.05 24.76
CA GLU A 584 9.96 1.16 24.01
C GLU A 584 10.99 1.51 22.93
N VAL A 585 12.29 1.45 23.26
CA VAL A 585 13.36 1.71 22.29
C VAL A 585 13.31 0.70 21.14
N ALA A 586 13.14 -0.59 21.44
CA ALA A 586 13.03 -1.62 20.41
C ALA A 586 11.86 -1.38 19.46
N THR A 587 10.67 -1.04 19.98
CA THR A 587 9.50 -0.70 19.14
C THR A 587 9.72 0.55 18.30
N ILE A 588 10.38 1.59 18.85
CA ILE A 588 10.69 2.82 18.11
C ILE A 588 11.70 2.55 16.98
N LEU A 589 12.70 1.70 17.23
CA LEU A 589 13.71 1.32 16.22
C LEU A 589 13.07 0.48 15.11
N GLU A 590 12.17 -0.45 15.44
CA GLU A 590 11.42 -1.22 14.44
C GLU A 590 10.55 -0.29 13.59
N ASN A 591 9.81 0.64 14.19
CA ASN A 591 9.05 1.67 13.45
C ASN A 591 9.93 2.49 12.51
N MET A 592 11.15 2.84 12.92
CA MET A 592 12.10 3.57 12.10
C MET A 592 12.60 2.71 10.93
N CYS A 593 13.08 1.53 11.21
CA CYS A 593 13.69 0.66 10.20
C CYS A 593 12.66 0.16 9.20
N SER A 594 11.56 -0.44 9.66
CA SER A 594 10.53 -1.00 8.78
C SER A 594 9.62 0.08 8.18
N GLY A 595 9.21 1.06 9.01
CA GLY A 595 8.21 2.06 8.60
C GLY A 595 8.76 3.22 7.77
N VAL A 596 9.99 3.67 8.05
CA VAL A 596 10.58 4.85 7.39
C VAL A 596 11.69 4.48 6.41
N LEU A 597 12.58 3.57 6.81
CA LEU A 597 13.73 3.17 5.98
C LEU A 597 13.40 1.99 5.03
N GLY A 598 12.29 1.28 5.26
CA GLY A 598 11.90 0.13 4.45
C GLY A 598 12.84 -1.07 4.60
N ILE A 599 13.48 -1.21 5.75
CA ILE A 599 14.34 -2.33 6.12
C ILE A 599 13.50 -3.28 6.97
N GLY A 600 12.87 -4.27 6.36
CA GLY A 600 11.99 -5.17 7.07
C GLY A 600 11.79 -6.49 6.37
#